data_5e8e8dbe0b7789d2e5d1eb9d8244ca40
#
_entry.id   5e8e8dbe0b7789d2e5d1eb9d8244ca40
#
_cell.length_a   1.000
_cell.length_b   1.000
_cell.length_c   1.000
_cell.angle_alpha   90.00
_cell.angle_beta   90.00
_cell.angle_gamma   90.00
#
_symmetry.space_group_name_H-M   'P 1'
#
loop_
_entity.id
_entity.type
_entity.pdbx_description
1 polymer ?
#
loop_
_entity_poly.entity_id
_entity_poly.type
_entity_poly.pdbx_seq_one_letter_code
_entity_poly.pdbx_strand_id
1 'polypeptide(L)'
;MHAVTRQNVSSRLKRIEGQVGGLLRMVEDDRYCVEILIQINAVRSALHRVEEQILRDHVSHCVANAFASGDPIEQRHKVEELVETIERMTR
;
A
#
# COMPACT_ATOMS: atom_id res chain seq x y z
N MET A 1 -11.44 -4.38 -5.20
CA MET A 1 -11.17 -3.00 -4.72
C MET A 1 -12.25 -2.07 -5.25
N HIS A 2 -12.78 -1.23 -4.38
CA HIS A 2 -13.80 -0.24 -4.76
C HIS A 2 -13.24 0.72 -5.81
N ALA A 3 -14.09 1.19 -6.75
CA ALA A 3 -13.66 2.02 -7.87
C ALA A 3 -13.00 3.35 -7.43
N VAL A 4 -13.53 3.99 -6.39
CA VAL A 4 -12.95 5.24 -5.86
C VAL A 4 -11.57 5.00 -5.26
N THR A 5 -11.42 3.93 -4.50
CA THR A 5 -10.12 3.54 -3.92
C THR A 5 -9.11 3.25 -5.01
N ARG A 6 -9.51 2.50 -6.04
CA ARG A 6 -8.63 2.19 -7.18
C ARG A 6 -8.15 3.44 -7.87
N GLN A 7 -9.03 4.41 -8.09
CA GLN A 7 -8.67 5.67 -8.73
C GLN A 7 -7.67 6.47 -7.88
N ASN A 8 -7.93 6.57 -6.57
CA ASN A 8 -7.05 7.29 -5.65
C ASN A 8 -5.68 6.62 -5.54
N VAL A 9 -5.66 5.31 -5.40
CA VAL A 9 -4.42 4.52 -5.34
C VAL A 9 -3.63 4.65 -6.64
N SER A 10 -4.30 4.57 -7.77
CA SER A 10 -3.67 4.72 -9.08
C SER A 10 -2.98 6.10 -9.22
N SER A 11 -3.67 7.17 -8.82
CA SER A 11 -3.10 8.53 -8.84
C SER A 11 -1.87 8.64 -7.94
N ARG A 12 -1.94 8.08 -6.73
CA ARG A 12 -0.82 8.10 -5.78
C ARG A 12 0.37 7.31 -6.30
N LEU A 13 0.13 6.13 -6.89
CA LEU A 13 1.20 5.30 -7.46
C LEU A 13 1.87 5.97 -8.65
N LYS A 14 1.13 6.67 -9.49
CA LYS A 14 1.72 7.45 -10.60
C LYS A 14 2.65 8.55 -10.10
N ARG A 15 2.26 9.21 -9.00
CA ARG A 15 3.11 10.21 -8.37
C ARG A 15 4.38 9.57 -7.79
N ILE A 16 4.24 8.41 -7.15
CA ILE A 16 5.37 7.64 -6.60
C ILE A 16 6.30 7.18 -7.72
N GLU A 17 5.76 6.75 -8.85
CA GLU A 17 6.54 6.41 -10.05
C GLU A 17 7.43 7.58 -10.47
N GLY A 18 6.87 8.79 -10.51
CA GLY A 18 7.64 10.00 -10.80
C GLY A 18 8.72 10.28 -9.75
N GLN A 19 8.43 10.05 -8.46
CA GLN A 19 9.40 10.21 -7.40
C GLN A 19 10.55 9.19 -7.50
N VAL A 20 10.25 7.94 -7.87
CA VAL A 20 11.29 6.92 -8.10
C VAL A 20 12.16 7.30 -9.29
N GLY A 21 11.58 7.83 -10.37
CA GLY A 21 12.33 8.37 -11.49
C GLY A 21 13.26 9.51 -11.07
N GLY A 22 12.79 10.37 -10.17
CA GLY A 22 13.60 11.44 -9.58
C GLY A 22 14.78 10.90 -8.78
N LEU A 23 14.57 9.83 -8.00
CA LEU A 23 15.63 9.14 -7.26
C LEU A 23 16.70 8.59 -8.19
N LEU A 24 16.29 7.97 -9.29
CA LEU A 24 17.21 7.43 -10.28
C LEU A 24 18.12 8.55 -10.83
N ARG A 25 17.54 9.69 -11.17
CA ARG A 25 18.31 10.86 -11.66
C ARG A 25 19.28 11.38 -10.59
N MET A 26 18.87 11.42 -9.31
CA MET A 26 19.73 11.85 -8.21
C MET A 26 20.95 10.94 -8.08
N VAL A 27 20.76 9.62 -8.21
CA VAL A 27 21.86 8.66 -8.16
C VAL A 27 22.78 8.82 -9.37
N GLU A 28 22.21 8.98 -10.57
CA GLU A 28 23.00 9.17 -11.79
C GLU A 28 23.79 10.48 -11.78
N ASP A 29 23.23 11.52 -11.17
CA ASP A 29 23.88 12.84 -11.02
C ASP A 29 24.81 12.92 -9.81
N ASP A 30 25.02 11.82 -9.12
CA ASP A 30 25.88 11.72 -7.95
C ASP A 30 25.54 12.77 -6.87
N ARG A 31 24.25 12.95 -6.61
CA ARG A 31 23.78 13.84 -5.55
C ARG A 31 24.24 13.34 -4.19
N TYR A 32 24.30 14.26 -3.24
CA TYR A 32 24.73 13.94 -1.87
C TYR A 32 23.85 12.82 -1.28
N CYS A 33 24.49 11.76 -0.75
CA CYS A 33 23.78 10.53 -0.35
C CYS A 33 22.70 10.77 0.72
N VAL A 34 22.88 11.73 1.61
CA VAL A 34 21.87 12.06 2.62
C VAL A 34 20.59 12.62 1.97
N GLU A 35 20.72 13.43 0.91
CA GLU A 35 19.56 13.92 0.16
C GLU A 35 18.80 12.79 -0.48
N ILE A 36 19.51 11.80 -1.04
CA ILE A 36 18.89 10.62 -1.64
C ILE A 36 18.14 9.81 -0.58
N LEU A 37 18.73 9.61 0.59
CA LEU A 37 18.10 8.89 1.70
C LEU A 37 16.84 9.59 2.19
N ILE A 38 16.84 10.92 2.25
CA ILE A 38 15.65 11.70 2.62
C ILE A 38 14.53 11.48 1.61
N GLN A 39 14.85 11.46 0.32
CA GLN A 39 13.85 11.22 -0.73
C GLN A 39 13.34 9.78 -0.71
N ILE A 40 14.19 8.81 -0.42
CA ILE A 40 13.76 7.41 -0.24
C ILE A 40 12.75 7.32 0.89
N ASN A 41 13.00 7.99 2.01
CA ASN A 41 12.10 7.98 3.14
C ASN A 41 10.74 8.60 2.77
N ALA A 42 10.72 9.65 1.95
CA ALA A 42 9.50 10.25 1.46
C ALA A 42 8.69 9.27 0.59
N VAL A 43 9.38 8.52 -0.28
CA VAL A 43 8.74 7.50 -1.13
C VAL A 43 8.17 6.36 -0.26
N ARG A 44 8.90 5.93 0.74
CA ARG A 44 8.42 4.90 1.69
C ARG A 44 7.15 5.35 2.40
N SER A 45 7.12 6.60 2.86
CA SER A 45 5.93 7.16 3.52
C SER A 45 4.73 7.22 2.57
N ALA A 46 4.96 7.59 1.32
CA ALA A 46 3.92 7.63 0.30
C ALA A 46 3.37 6.23 0.01
N LEU A 47 4.24 5.22 -0.08
CA LEU A 47 3.84 3.83 -0.25
C LEU A 47 3.05 3.32 0.95
N HIS A 48 3.45 3.70 2.17
CA HIS A 48 2.73 3.32 3.39
C HIS A 48 1.29 3.82 3.35
N ARG A 49 1.06 5.05 2.88
CA ARG A 49 -0.30 5.59 2.72
C ARG A 49 -1.12 4.80 1.72
N VAL A 50 -0.50 4.33 0.63
CA VAL A 50 -1.16 3.46 -0.35
C VAL A 50 -1.55 2.13 0.30
N GLU A 51 -0.64 1.53 1.07
CA GLU A 51 -0.91 0.29 1.80
C GLU A 51 -2.11 0.45 2.74
N GLU A 52 -2.14 1.51 3.52
CA GLU A 52 -3.26 1.77 4.44
C GLU A 52 -4.59 1.91 3.70
N GLN A 53 -4.58 2.59 2.57
CA GLN A 53 -5.78 2.82 1.78
C GLN A 53 -6.33 1.52 1.21
N ILE A 54 -5.44 0.67 0.69
CA ILE A 54 -5.81 -0.66 0.17
C ILE A 54 -6.31 -1.55 1.30
N LEU A 55 -5.63 -1.54 2.45
CA LEU A 55 -6.02 -2.34 3.60
C LEU A 55 -7.42 -1.95 4.10
N ARG A 56 -7.72 -0.66 4.21
CA ARG A 56 -9.04 -0.17 4.60
C ARG A 56 -10.11 -0.62 3.63
N ASP A 57 -9.84 -0.53 2.34
CA ASP A 57 -10.76 -0.98 1.30
C ASP A 57 -11.02 -2.48 1.42
N HIS A 58 -9.97 -3.26 1.63
CA HIS A 58 -10.06 -4.71 1.80
C HIS A 58 -10.94 -5.08 3.00
N VAL A 59 -10.72 -4.45 4.15
CA VAL A 59 -11.52 -4.69 5.35
C VAL A 59 -12.98 -4.26 5.14
N SER A 60 -13.20 -3.09 4.54
CA SER A 60 -14.55 -2.54 4.36
C SER A 60 -15.41 -3.32 3.38
N HIS A 61 -14.81 -3.94 2.38
CA HIS A 61 -15.55 -4.62 1.31
C HIS A 61 -15.36 -6.13 1.33
N CYS A 62 -14.12 -6.62 1.28
CA CYS A 62 -13.88 -8.07 1.16
C CYS A 62 -14.16 -8.80 2.47
N VAL A 63 -13.65 -8.29 3.59
CA VAL A 63 -13.85 -8.92 4.90
C VAL A 63 -15.30 -8.78 5.35
N ALA A 64 -15.88 -7.59 5.18
CA ALA A 64 -17.28 -7.34 5.52
C ALA A 64 -18.23 -8.25 4.73
N ASN A 65 -17.96 -8.47 3.43
CA ASN A 65 -18.76 -9.38 2.60
C ASN A 65 -18.65 -10.82 3.09
N ALA A 66 -17.49 -11.28 3.50
CA ALA A 66 -17.31 -12.62 4.05
C ALA A 66 -18.12 -12.79 5.34
N PHE A 67 -18.14 -11.78 6.20
CA PHE A 67 -18.96 -11.83 7.43
C PHE A 67 -20.44 -11.78 7.13
N ALA A 68 -20.84 -11.01 6.14
CA ALA A 68 -22.25 -10.94 5.72
C ALA A 68 -22.76 -12.24 5.09
N SER A 69 -21.87 -13.08 4.55
CA SER A 69 -22.24 -14.38 3.96
C SER A 69 -22.77 -15.37 4.98
N GLY A 70 -22.39 -15.20 6.26
CA GLY A 70 -22.78 -16.13 7.34
C GLY A 70 -22.05 -17.45 7.32
N ASP A 71 -21.05 -17.64 6.45
CA ASP A 71 -20.26 -18.86 6.35
C ASP A 71 -19.06 -18.81 7.31
N PRO A 72 -19.05 -19.64 8.39
CA PRO A 72 -17.96 -19.61 9.37
C PRO A 72 -16.58 -19.97 8.78
N ILE A 73 -16.56 -20.82 7.76
CA ILE A 73 -15.30 -21.24 7.11
C ILE A 73 -14.71 -20.06 6.33
N GLU A 74 -15.53 -19.37 5.58
CA GLU A 74 -15.10 -18.19 4.82
C GLU A 74 -14.68 -17.05 5.74
N GLN A 75 -15.40 -16.83 6.82
CA GLN A 75 -15.07 -15.84 7.84
C GLN A 75 -13.69 -16.11 8.43
N ARG A 76 -13.41 -17.35 8.80
CA ARG A 76 -12.12 -17.77 9.34
C ARG A 76 -10.99 -17.54 8.34
N HIS A 77 -11.18 -17.97 7.09
CA HIS A 77 -10.21 -17.77 6.02
C HIS A 77 -9.84 -16.30 5.84
N LYS A 78 -10.83 -15.42 5.83
CA LYS A 78 -10.61 -13.99 5.66
C LYS A 78 -9.86 -13.37 6.84
N VAL A 79 -10.16 -13.80 8.05
CA VAL A 79 -9.45 -13.34 9.25
C VAL A 79 -7.99 -13.82 9.23
N GLU A 80 -7.76 -15.08 8.92
CA GLU A 80 -6.39 -15.63 8.85
C GLU A 80 -5.57 -14.94 7.77
N GLU A 81 -6.14 -14.72 6.59
CA GLU A 81 -5.50 -14.00 5.50
C GLU A 81 -5.13 -12.57 5.91
N LEU A 82 -6.04 -11.89 6.60
CA LEU A 82 -5.82 -10.52 7.08
C LEU A 82 -4.68 -10.48 8.10
N VAL A 83 -4.66 -11.39 9.07
CA VAL A 83 -3.60 -11.47 10.07
C VAL A 83 -2.24 -11.72 9.41
N GLU A 84 -2.15 -12.67 8.48
CA GLU A 84 -0.92 -12.95 7.74
C GLU A 84 -0.45 -11.74 6.93
N THR A 85 -1.38 -11.02 6.31
CA THR A 85 -1.07 -9.83 5.52
C THR A 85 -0.49 -8.73 6.40
N ILE A 86 -1.11 -8.47 7.55
CA ILE A 86 -0.62 -7.47 8.52
C ILE A 86 0.77 -7.85 9.03
N GLU A 87 1.01 -9.12 9.32
CA GLU A 87 2.32 -9.59 9.76
C GLU A 87 3.41 -9.31 8.71
N ARG A 88 3.11 -9.50 7.43
CA ARG A 88 4.04 -9.19 6.34
C ARG A 88 4.30 -7.69 6.21
N MET A 89 3.28 -6.87 6.43
CA MET A 89 3.41 -5.41 6.33
C MET A 89 4.26 -4.82 7.45
N THR A 90 4.36 -5.49 8.59
CA THR A 90 5.10 -4.99 9.75
C THR A 90 6.54 -5.53 9.88
N ARG A 91 6.97 -6.37 8.94
CA ARG A 91 8.35 -6.91 8.92
C ARG A 91 9.39 -5.89 8.49
#